data_1c0f9f876c59f8f21cc5122f90419533
#
_entry.id   1c0f9f876c59f8f21cc5122f90419533
#
_cell.length_a   1.000
_cell.length_b   1.000
_cell.length_c   1.000
_cell.angle_alpha   90.00
_cell.angle_beta   90.00
_cell.angle_gamma   90.00
#
_symmetry.space_group_name_H-M   'P 1'
#
loop_
_entity.id
_entity.type
_entity.pdbx_description
1 polymer ?
#
loop_
_entity_poly.entity_id
_entity_poly.type
_entity_poly.pdbx_seq_one_letter_code
_entity_poly.pdbx_strand_id
1 'polypeptide(L)'
;LPGRFRRETEGLVVGASAEAQSDPLRYYHNKLDFTFEHPEDWVVTATTREIVAKAPDSDATLKIKIAKVDPDKSPGDALPELASGEVSGQESIENEGLKGATGLASAGGVQKRLGIVDHRFRFLFEGEASDFGAADAGFKTIITSFRPLFAREKKRGESHVLNYVQVPRGATFGSLSSGVRVPDAENQLRLINGYYPSGEPRTGDWL
;
A
#
# COMPACT_ATOMS: atom_id res chain seq x y z
N LEU A 1 10.87 -20.65 16.34
CA LEU A 1 9.75 -20.66 15.40
C LEU A 1 10.04 -21.61 14.22
N PRO A 2 9.09 -22.44 13.77
CA PRO A 2 9.28 -23.30 12.60
C PRO A 2 9.66 -22.47 11.39
N GLY A 3 10.62 -22.91 10.60
CA GLY A 3 11.18 -22.16 9.46
C GLY A 3 10.16 -21.84 8.35
N ARG A 4 9.01 -22.52 8.31
CA ARG A 4 7.90 -22.22 7.41
C ARG A 4 7.19 -20.93 7.82
N PHE A 5 6.84 -20.77 9.10
CA PHE A 5 6.18 -19.58 9.63
C PHE A 5 7.04 -18.32 9.39
N ARG A 6 8.35 -18.43 9.60
CA ARG A 6 9.29 -17.34 9.33
C ARG A 6 9.26 -16.89 7.87
N ARG A 7 9.30 -17.85 6.90
CA ARG A 7 9.27 -17.51 5.47
C ARG A 7 7.96 -16.86 5.01
N GLU A 8 6.86 -17.20 5.66
CA GLU A 8 5.54 -16.67 5.33
C GLU A 8 5.28 -15.29 5.95
N THR A 9 6.01 -14.95 7.01
CA THR A 9 5.80 -13.69 7.77
C THR A 9 6.97 -12.70 7.68
N GLU A 10 8.10 -13.09 7.10
CA GLU A 10 9.22 -12.19 6.87
C GLU A 10 8.84 -11.09 5.87
N GLY A 11 9.06 -9.82 6.25
CA GLY A 11 8.64 -8.68 5.45
C GLY A 11 7.16 -8.31 5.61
N LEU A 12 6.41 -9.03 6.46
CA LEU A 12 5.03 -8.66 6.78
C LEU A 12 5.04 -7.28 7.46
N VAL A 13 4.24 -6.37 6.93
CA VAL A 13 4.00 -5.09 7.58
C VAL A 13 3.10 -5.32 8.79
N VAL A 14 3.66 -5.14 9.99
CA VAL A 14 2.93 -5.30 11.24
C VAL A 14 2.54 -3.92 11.77
N GLY A 15 1.32 -3.86 12.23
CA GLY A 15 0.69 -2.64 12.63
C GLY A 15 0.02 -2.03 11.41
N ALA A 16 -1.27 -2.31 11.21
CA ALA A 16 -2.11 -1.28 10.65
C ALA A 16 -1.76 -0.04 11.43
N SER A 17 -1.24 0.97 10.75
CA SER A 17 -0.89 2.22 11.40
C SER A 17 -2.06 2.63 12.30
N ALA A 18 -1.76 3.34 13.38
CA ALA A 18 -2.83 3.92 14.22
C ALA A 18 -3.83 4.75 13.40
N GLU A 19 -3.50 5.04 12.16
CA GLU A 19 -4.27 5.74 11.16
C GLU A 19 -5.29 4.86 10.43
N ALA A 20 -4.97 3.63 10.08
CA ALA A 20 -5.97 2.67 9.61
C ALA A 20 -7.06 2.44 10.68
N GLN A 21 -6.73 2.69 11.95
CA GLN A 21 -7.71 2.71 13.05
C GLN A 21 -8.43 4.05 13.19
N SER A 22 -7.83 5.17 12.76
CA SER A 22 -8.43 6.51 12.86
C SER A 22 -9.22 6.91 11.62
N ASP A 23 -8.91 6.33 10.46
CA ASP A 23 -9.64 6.51 9.21
C ASP A 23 -9.66 5.19 8.42
N PRO A 24 -10.64 4.31 8.69
CA PRO A 24 -10.72 3.00 8.09
C PRO A 24 -11.00 3.03 6.58
N LEU A 25 -11.33 4.21 6.03
CA LEU A 25 -11.61 4.39 4.61
C LEU A 25 -10.43 4.96 3.83
N ARG A 26 -9.26 5.13 4.48
CA ARG A 26 -8.11 5.75 3.85
C ARG A 26 -6.84 4.89 4.00
N TYR A 27 -6.15 4.70 2.88
CA TYR A 27 -4.83 4.07 2.83
C TYR A 27 -3.73 5.13 2.84
N TYR A 28 -2.67 4.92 3.62
CA TYR A 28 -1.51 5.80 3.74
C TYR A 28 -0.23 5.09 3.31
N HIS A 29 0.54 5.71 2.41
CA HIS A 29 1.84 5.20 1.96
C HIS A 29 2.95 6.18 2.29
N ASN A 30 3.52 6.09 3.50
CA ASN A 30 4.51 7.06 3.99
C ASN A 30 5.78 7.15 3.14
N LYS A 31 6.31 6.02 2.69
CA LYS A 31 7.55 5.99 1.91
C LYS A 31 7.43 6.72 0.57
N LEU A 32 6.30 6.61 -0.11
CA LEU A 32 6.04 7.26 -1.39
C LEU A 32 5.23 8.55 -1.24
N ASP A 33 4.87 8.93 -0.01
CA ASP A 33 4.29 10.22 0.35
C ASP A 33 2.92 10.49 -0.28
N PHE A 34 2.02 9.49 -0.24
CA PHE A 34 0.66 9.63 -0.74
C PHE A 34 -0.39 8.90 0.10
N THR A 35 -1.64 9.26 -0.13
CA THR A 35 -2.82 8.62 0.45
C THR A 35 -3.97 8.63 -0.55
N PHE A 36 -4.93 7.73 -0.38
CA PHE A 36 -6.20 7.71 -1.12
C PHE A 36 -7.31 7.11 -0.26
N GLU A 37 -8.55 7.45 -0.59
CA GLU A 37 -9.74 6.83 -0.02
C GLU A 37 -10.08 5.54 -0.77
N HIS A 38 -10.62 4.57 -0.06
CA HIS A 38 -11.18 3.36 -0.65
C HIS A 38 -12.56 3.07 -0.05
N PRO A 39 -13.42 2.33 -0.76
CA PRO A 39 -14.71 1.94 -0.22
C PRO A 39 -14.56 1.12 1.07
N GLU A 40 -15.58 1.18 1.90
CA GLU A 40 -15.69 0.35 3.10
C GLU A 40 -15.51 -1.13 2.74
N ASP A 41 -14.86 -1.88 3.62
CA ASP A 41 -14.53 -3.29 3.46
C ASP A 41 -13.52 -3.66 2.35
N TRP A 42 -13.07 -2.71 1.54
CA TRP A 42 -11.98 -3.01 0.60
C TRP A 42 -10.66 -3.19 1.34
N VAL A 43 -9.93 -4.25 0.98
CA VAL A 43 -8.62 -4.57 1.55
C VAL A 43 -7.53 -4.05 0.63
N VAL A 44 -6.65 -3.20 1.19
CA VAL A 44 -5.49 -2.67 0.47
C VAL A 44 -4.22 -3.37 0.94
N THR A 45 -3.50 -3.97 0.00
CA THR A 45 -2.20 -4.63 0.25
C THR A 45 -1.12 -4.00 -0.60
N ALA A 46 0.07 -3.83 -0.03
CA ALA A 46 1.22 -3.28 -0.75
C ALA A 46 2.34 -4.31 -0.86
N THR A 47 2.94 -4.39 -2.02
CA THR A 47 4.16 -5.12 -2.29
C THR A 47 5.26 -4.17 -2.76
N THR A 48 6.45 -4.68 -3.06
CA THR A 48 7.54 -3.86 -3.63
C THR A 48 7.27 -3.41 -5.07
N ARG A 49 6.28 -3.98 -5.75
CA ARG A 49 6.00 -3.73 -7.18
C ARG A 49 4.69 -3.01 -7.42
N GLU A 50 3.69 -3.25 -6.59
CA GLU A 50 2.34 -2.73 -6.78
C GLU A 50 1.58 -2.65 -5.46
N ILE A 51 0.55 -1.81 -5.46
CA ILE A 51 -0.48 -1.76 -4.44
C ILE A 51 -1.75 -2.32 -5.05
N VAL A 52 -2.46 -3.17 -4.32
CA VAL A 52 -3.69 -3.81 -4.76
C VAL A 52 -4.79 -3.50 -3.77
N ALA A 53 -5.86 -2.87 -4.26
CA ALA A 53 -7.12 -2.70 -3.53
C ALA A 53 -8.13 -3.71 -4.07
N LYS A 54 -8.68 -4.54 -3.20
CA LYS A 54 -9.61 -5.62 -3.54
C LYS A 54 -10.90 -5.50 -2.75
N ALA A 55 -12.03 -5.58 -3.45
CA ALA A 55 -13.34 -5.66 -2.82
C ALA A 55 -13.55 -7.01 -2.11
N PRO A 56 -14.28 -7.04 -0.98
CA PRO A 56 -14.72 -8.28 -0.39
C PRO A 56 -15.76 -8.94 -1.31
N ASP A 57 -15.93 -10.23 -1.21
CA ASP A 57 -17.01 -11.01 -1.85
C ASP A 57 -17.18 -10.81 -3.37
N SER A 58 -16.17 -10.22 -4.05
CA SER A 58 -16.13 -10.05 -5.50
C SER A 58 -14.72 -10.19 -6.06
N ASP A 59 -14.59 -10.23 -7.40
CA ASP A 59 -13.31 -10.23 -8.08
C ASP A 59 -12.78 -8.81 -8.39
N ALA A 60 -13.52 -7.78 -8.02
CA ALA A 60 -13.15 -6.39 -8.25
C ALA A 60 -11.80 -6.06 -7.62
N THR A 61 -10.87 -5.67 -8.47
CA THR A 61 -9.47 -5.42 -8.07
C THR A 61 -8.95 -4.18 -8.78
N LEU A 62 -8.34 -3.27 -8.03
CA LEU A 62 -7.61 -2.13 -8.58
C LEU A 62 -6.14 -2.26 -8.22
N LYS A 63 -5.28 -2.19 -9.23
CA LYS A 63 -3.82 -2.22 -9.10
C LYS A 63 -3.24 -0.85 -9.32
N ILE A 64 -2.30 -0.46 -8.48
CA ILE A 64 -1.56 0.81 -8.57
C ILE A 64 -0.08 0.48 -8.76
N LYS A 65 0.52 0.99 -9.83
CA LYS A 65 1.92 0.77 -10.20
C LYS A 65 2.58 2.07 -10.61
N ILE A 66 3.90 2.12 -10.61
CA ILE A 66 4.65 3.19 -11.27
C ILE A 66 4.60 2.96 -12.78
N ALA A 67 4.06 3.93 -13.51
CA ALA A 67 3.94 3.86 -14.95
C ALA A 67 5.29 4.10 -15.63
N LYS A 68 5.55 3.35 -16.70
CA LYS A 68 6.72 3.51 -17.59
C LYS A 68 6.25 4.15 -18.89
N VAL A 69 5.89 5.41 -18.83
CA VAL A 69 5.47 6.22 -19.99
C VAL A 69 6.27 7.51 -20.01
N ASP A 70 6.26 8.18 -21.17
CA ASP A 70 6.93 9.44 -21.35
C ASP A 70 6.50 10.47 -20.29
N PRO A 71 7.43 10.96 -19.44
CA PRO A 71 7.12 11.91 -18.39
C PRO A 71 6.69 13.28 -18.92
N ASP A 72 7.05 13.63 -20.16
CA ASP A 72 6.75 14.93 -20.76
C ASP A 72 5.32 15.04 -21.30
N LYS A 73 4.63 13.90 -21.48
CA LYS A 73 3.22 13.88 -21.89
C LYS A 73 2.31 14.24 -20.71
N SER A 74 1.25 14.98 -21.01
CA SER A 74 0.19 15.18 -20.01
C SER A 74 -0.45 13.85 -19.61
N PRO A 75 -1.01 13.72 -18.38
CA PRO A 75 -1.72 12.50 -17.99
C PRO A 75 -2.83 12.10 -18.97
N GLY A 76 -3.55 13.09 -19.52
CA GLY A 76 -4.60 12.86 -20.50
C GLY A 76 -4.10 12.28 -21.82
N ASP A 77 -2.96 12.75 -22.31
CA ASP A 77 -2.35 12.26 -23.55
C ASP A 77 -1.66 10.91 -23.36
N ALA A 78 -1.17 10.64 -22.17
CA ALA A 78 -0.50 9.38 -21.84
C ALA A 78 -1.49 8.22 -21.57
N LEU A 79 -2.70 8.50 -21.10
CA LEU A 79 -3.69 7.50 -20.72
C LEU A 79 -4.06 6.55 -21.87
N PRO A 80 -4.33 7.02 -23.11
CA PRO A 80 -4.64 6.14 -24.23
C PRO A 80 -3.49 5.20 -24.62
N GLU A 81 -2.25 5.57 -24.38
CA GLU A 81 -1.07 4.74 -24.71
C GLU A 81 -0.94 3.52 -23.81
N LEU A 82 -1.53 3.58 -22.61
CA LEU A 82 -1.55 2.49 -21.63
C LEU A 82 -2.74 1.56 -21.85
N ALA A 83 -3.73 2.02 -22.59
CA ALA A 83 -4.90 1.22 -22.90
C ALA A 83 -4.59 0.18 -23.99
N SER A 84 -5.05 -1.05 -23.79
CA SER A 84 -5.03 -2.08 -24.82
C SER A 84 -6.16 -1.94 -25.86
N GLY A 85 -6.87 -0.79 -25.85
CA GLY A 85 -8.03 -0.54 -26.71
C GLY A 85 -8.44 0.93 -26.66
N GLU A 86 -9.67 1.20 -27.08
CA GLU A 86 -10.22 2.55 -27.09
C GLU A 86 -10.47 3.05 -25.65
N VAL A 87 -10.12 4.32 -25.39
CA VAL A 87 -10.42 5.02 -24.13
C VAL A 87 -11.57 5.98 -24.31
N SER A 88 -12.61 5.83 -23.54
CA SER A 88 -13.78 6.68 -23.53
C SER A 88 -14.00 7.33 -22.15
N GLY A 89 -14.86 8.34 -22.09
CA GLY A 89 -15.22 8.99 -20.81
C GLY A 89 -14.02 9.53 -20.05
N GLN A 90 -13.04 10.07 -20.78
CA GLN A 90 -11.83 10.60 -20.13
C GLN A 90 -12.14 11.87 -19.36
N GLU A 91 -11.67 11.92 -18.12
CA GLU A 91 -11.81 13.04 -17.19
C GLU A 91 -10.45 13.46 -16.67
N SER A 92 -10.18 14.76 -16.59
CA SER A 92 -8.99 15.29 -15.92
C SER A 92 -9.18 15.27 -14.39
N ILE A 93 -8.10 15.00 -13.69
CA ILE A 93 -8.05 15.01 -12.23
C ILE A 93 -7.11 16.12 -11.79
N GLU A 94 -7.56 16.93 -10.83
CA GLU A 94 -6.72 17.88 -10.11
C GLU A 94 -7.06 17.78 -8.62
N ASN A 95 -6.08 17.32 -7.81
CA ASN A 95 -6.28 17.12 -6.38
C ASN A 95 -5.00 17.48 -5.61
N GLU A 96 -5.10 18.45 -4.69
CA GLU A 96 -3.98 18.92 -3.85
C GLU A 96 -2.69 19.19 -4.65
N GLY A 97 -2.84 19.82 -5.83
CA GLY A 97 -1.75 20.16 -6.73
C GLY A 97 -1.24 19.03 -7.61
N LEU A 98 -1.76 17.81 -7.46
CA LEU A 98 -1.48 16.72 -8.38
C LEU A 98 -2.37 16.82 -9.63
N LYS A 99 -1.81 16.46 -10.77
CA LYS A 99 -2.53 16.36 -12.04
C LYS A 99 -2.66 14.90 -12.44
N GLY A 100 -3.81 14.55 -13.00
CA GLY A 100 -4.08 13.21 -13.44
C GLY A 100 -5.16 13.17 -14.51
N ALA A 101 -5.47 11.96 -14.96
CA ALA A 101 -6.59 11.67 -15.84
C ALA A 101 -7.12 10.27 -15.53
N THR A 102 -8.40 10.05 -15.75
CA THR A 102 -9.04 8.74 -15.69
C THR A 102 -9.94 8.53 -16.90
N GLY A 103 -10.17 7.29 -17.30
CA GLY A 103 -11.04 6.93 -18.42
C GLY A 103 -11.38 5.45 -18.39
N LEU A 104 -12.27 5.06 -19.28
CA LEU A 104 -12.69 3.69 -19.50
C LEU A 104 -11.97 3.11 -20.72
N ALA A 105 -11.17 2.10 -20.53
CA ALA A 105 -10.60 1.31 -21.61
C ALA A 105 -11.52 0.13 -21.94
N SER A 106 -11.75 -0.10 -23.23
CA SER A 106 -12.57 -1.21 -23.72
C SER A 106 -11.80 -2.00 -24.78
N ALA A 107 -11.65 -3.28 -24.56
CA ALA A 107 -11.03 -4.20 -25.52
C ALA A 107 -11.73 -5.57 -25.47
N GLY A 108 -12.20 -6.06 -26.62
CA GLY A 108 -12.84 -7.38 -26.72
C GLY A 108 -14.08 -7.56 -25.82
N GLY A 109 -14.81 -6.48 -25.55
CA GLY A 109 -15.99 -6.50 -24.66
C GLY A 109 -15.65 -6.45 -23.15
N VAL A 110 -14.39 -6.41 -22.79
CA VAL A 110 -13.93 -6.22 -21.39
C VAL A 110 -13.69 -4.75 -21.14
N GLN A 111 -14.28 -4.24 -20.07
CA GLN A 111 -14.06 -2.87 -19.61
C GLN A 111 -13.07 -2.85 -18.43
N LYS A 112 -12.23 -1.81 -18.42
CA LYS A 112 -11.30 -1.51 -17.33
C LYS A 112 -11.35 -0.03 -17.01
N ARG A 113 -11.26 0.33 -15.72
CA ARG A 113 -11.00 1.70 -15.31
C ARG A 113 -9.49 1.94 -15.33
N LEU A 114 -9.05 2.92 -16.11
CA LEU A 114 -7.68 3.39 -16.10
C LEU A 114 -7.58 4.74 -15.40
N GLY A 115 -6.43 4.98 -14.77
CA GLY A 115 -6.09 6.27 -14.20
C GLY A 115 -4.59 6.50 -14.26
N ILE A 116 -4.21 7.75 -14.42
CA ILE A 116 -2.83 8.23 -14.27
C ILE A 116 -2.87 9.40 -13.31
N VAL A 117 -1.94 9.43 -12.35
CA VAL A 117 -1.73 10.59 -11.48
C VAL A 117 -0.24 10.86 -11.36
N ASP A 118 0.16 12.11 -11.59
CA ASP A 118 1.52 12.59 -11.44
C ASP A 118 1.75 13.09 -10.00
N HIS A 119 2.75 12.50 -9.35
CA HIS A 119 3.27 12.91 -8.05
C HIS A 119 4.81 12.93 -8.15
N ARG A 120 5.55 12.33 -7.23
CA ARG A 120 7.01 12.10 -7.38
C ARG A 120 7.33 11.15 -8.52
N PHE A 121 6.40 10.25 -8.77
CA PHE A 121 6.37 9.31 -9.88
C PHE A 121 5.02 9.44 -10.56
N ARG A 122 4.93 8.93 -11.78
CA ARG A 122 3.66 8.76 -12.47
C ARG A 122 3.06 7.43 -12.03
N PHE A 123 1.89 7.47 -11.41
CA PHE A 123 1.17 6.29 -10.96
C PHE A 123 0.11 5.89 -11.99
N LEU A 124 0.10 4.60 -12.33
CA LEU A 124 -0.92 3.98 -13.16
C LEU A 124 -1.89 3.20 -12.27
N PHE A 125 -3.16 3.38 -12.51
CA PHE A 125 -4.27 2.68 -11.88
C PHE A 125 -4.98 1.83 -12.92
N GLU A 126 -5.22 0.55 -12.59
CA GLU A 126 -5.94 -0.40 -13.45
C GLU A 126 -6.99 -1.12 -12.62
N GLY A 127 -8.28 -0.82 -12.85
CA GLY A 127 -9.43 -1.43 -12.18
C GLY A 127 -10.13 -2.44 -13.08
N GLU A 128 -10.32 -3.65 -12.59
CA GLU A 128 -10.96 -4.77 -13.29
C GLU A 128 -11.99 -5.46 -12.40
N ALA A 129 -13.11 -5.87 -12.97
CA ALA A 129 -14.13 -6.66 -12.31
C ALA A 129 -15.00 -7.39 -13.34
N SER A 130 -15.53 -8.56 -13.00
CA SER A 130 -16.57 -9.24 -13.80
C SER A 130 -17.87 -8.43 -13.83
N ASP A 131 -18.32 -7.91 -12.69
CA ASP A 131 -19.35 -6.89 -12.60
C ASP A 131 -18.72 -5.50 -12.53
N PHE A 132 -18.28 -5.02 -13.68
CA PHE A 132 -17.61 -3.73 -13.78
C PHE A 132 -18.52 -2.57 -13.36
N GLY A 133 -19.80 -2.62 -13.69
CA GLY A 133 -20.75 -1.55 -13.37
C GLY A 133 -20.89 -1.32 -11.85
N ALA A 134 -20.89 -2.39 -11.07
CA ALA A 134 -20.96 -2.30 -9.62
C ALA A 134 -19.63 -1.82 -8.98
N ALA A 135 -18.49 -2.14 -9.60
CA ALA A 135 -17.17 -1.85 -9.06
C ALA A 135 -16.62 -0.46 -9.44
N ASP A 136 -17.01 0.09 -10.58
CA ASP A 136 -16.39 1.28 -11.20
C ASP A 136 -16.40 2.52 -10.30
N ALA A 137 -17.46 2.74 -9.53
CA ALA A 137 -17.54 3.84 -8.58
C ALA A 137 -16.44 3.73 -7.49
N GLY A 138 -16.14 2.52 -7.03
CA GLY A 138 -15.06 2.26 -6.08
C GLY A 138 -13.67 2.52 -6.69
N PHE A 139 -13.44 2.10 -7.92
CA PHE A 139 -12.20 2.40 -8.63
C PHE A 139 -12.01 3.91 -8.80
N LYS A 140 -13.05 4.61 -9.21
CA LYS A 140 -13.03 6.06 -9.40
C LYS A 140 -12.74 6.79 -8.08
N THR A 141 -13.32 6.35 -6.97
CA THR A 141 -13.04 6.91 -5.63
C THR A 141 -11.55 6.84 -5.30
N ILE A 142 -10.92 5.68 -5.48
CA ILE A 142 -9.49 5.51 -5.20
C ILE A 142 -8.64 6.45 -6.07
N ILE A 143 -8.93 6.52 -7.38
CA ILE A 143 -8.13 7.31 -8.33
C ILE A 143 -8.28 8.81 -8.05
N THR A 144 -9.49 9.31 -7.86
CA THR A 144 -9.77 10.75 -7.72
C THR A 144 -9.42 11.31 -6.34
N SER A 145 -9.37 10.46 -5.32
CA SER A 145 -8.99 10.85 -3.96
C SER A 145 -7.48 10.76 -3.69
N PHE A 146 -6.71 10.26 -4.65
CA PHE A 146 -5.25 10.17 -4.53
C PHE A 146 -4.64 11.57 -4.38
N ARG A 147 -3.84 11.76 -3.33
CA ARG A 147 -3.18 13.04 -3.01
C ARG A 147 -1.90 12.85 -2.21
N PRO A 148 -1.03 13.87 -2.09
CA PRO A 148 0.11 13.83 -1.18
C PRO A 148 -0.33 13.70 0.28
N LEU A 149 0.55 13.20 1.13
CA LEU A 149 0.37 13.27 2.58
C LEU A 149 0.51 14.71 3.08
N PHE A 150 -0.40 15.15 3.92
CA PHE A 150 -0.20 16.38 4.67
C PHE A 150 0.88 16.21 5.74
N ALA A 151 1.50 17.33 6.15
CA ALA A 151 2.57 17.30 7.15
C ALA A 151 2.17 16.60 8.48
N ARG A 152 0.90 16.74 8.87
CA ARG A 152 0.34 16.07 10.06
C ARG A 152 0.21 14.54 9.90
N GLU A 153 0.05 14.08 8.67
CA GLU A 153 -0.13 12.65 8.33
C GLU A 153 1.23 11.94 8.26
N LYS A 154 2.29 12.63 7.82
CA LYS A 154 3.65 12.08 7.72
C LYS A 154 4.22 11.58 9.04
N LYS A 155 3.76 12.11 10.16
CA LYS A 155 4.21 11.73 11.52
C LYS A 155 3.48 10.50 12.08
N ARG A 156 2.41 10.04 11.42
CA ARG A 156 1.48 9.06 11.99
C ARG A 156 1.77 7.62 11.61
N GLY A 157 2.50 7.35 10.54
CA GLY A 157 2.60 6.02 10.00
C GLY A 157 4.02 5.54 9.71
N GLU A 158 4.83 5.27 10.72
CA GLU A 158 5.94 4.34 10.52
C GLU A 158 5.37 2.92 10.58
N SER A 159 5.08 2.36 9.40
CA SER A 159 4.80 0.93 9.31
C SER A 159 6.05 0.16 9.68
N HIS A 160 5.94 -0.71 10.66
CA HIS A 160 7.02 -1.57 11.09
C HIS A 160 7.01 -2.85 10.24
N VAL A 161 8.16 -3.25 9.77
CA VAL A 161 8.34 -4.50 9.03
C VAL A 161 8.91 -5.54 9.98
N LEU A 162 8.31 -6.72 10.03
CA LEU A 162 8.87 -7.86 10.74
C LEU A 162 10.12 -8.34 9.99
N ASN A 163 11.26 -8.24 10.66
CA ASN A 163 12.51 -8.82 10.20
C ASN A 163 12.94 -9.88 11.21
N TYR A 164 13.16 -11.08 10.74
CA TYR A 164 13.71 -12.14 11.57
C TYR A 164 15.24 -12.02 11.64
N VAL A 165 15.77 -11.97 12.83
CA VAL A 165 17.21 -11.91 13.08
C VAL A 165 17.65 -13.08 13.95
N GLN A 166 18.83 -13.63 13.65
CA GLN A 166 19.45 -14.61 14.53
C GLN A 166 20.16 -13.88 15.66
N VAL A 167 19.88 -14.28 16.91
CA VAL A 167 20.45 -13.64 18.10
C VAL A 167 21.97 -13.78 18.11
N PRO A 168 22.71 -12.65 18.08
CA PRO A 168 24.18 -12.68 18.20
C PRO A 168 24.61 -13.15 19.59
N ARG A 169 25.86 -13.57 19.70
CA ARG A 169 26.44 -13.96 20.98
C ARG A 169 26.42 -12.80 21.99
N GLY A 170 25.81 -13.02 23.16
CA GLY A 170 25.73 -12.04 24.23
C GLY A 170 24.72 -10.91 24.02
N ALA A 171 23.87 -10.99 22.98
CA ALA A 171 22.80 -10.03 22.79
C ALA A 171 21.67 -10.25 23.80
N THR A 172 21.08 -9.15 24.26
CA THR A 172 19.91 -9.09 25.12
C THR A 172 18.78 -8.36 24.39
N PHE A 173 17.53 -8.49 24.86
CA PHE A 173 16.44 -7.68 24.31
C PHE A 173 16.71 -6.18 24.47
N GLY A 174 17.35 -5.73 25.53
CA GLY A 174 17.78 -4.34 25.67
C GLY A 174 18.75 -3.89 24.57
N SER A 175 19.75 -4.73 24.21
CA SER A 175 20.67 -4.40 23.12
C SER A 175 20.02 -4.46 21.74
N LEU A 176 19.12 -5.41 21.51
CA LEU A 176 18.41 -5.56 20.25
C LEU A 176 17.36 -4.46 20.03
N SER A 177 16.75 -3.98 21.09
CA SER A 177 15.75 -2.91 21.03
C SER A 177 16.32 -1.55 20.65
N SER A 178 17.63 -1.33 20.83
CA SER A 178 18.30 -0.05 20.53
C SER A 178 18.20 0.37 19.06
N GLY A 179 18.01 -0.58 18.15
CA GLY A 179 17.79 -0.34 16.71
C GLY A 179 16.32 -0.27 16.29
N VAL A 180 15.38 -0.47 17.22
CA VAL A 180 13.95 -0.56 16.93
C VAL A 180 13.25 0.74 17.33
N ARG A 181 12.61 1.40 16.37
CA ARG A 181 11.96 2.72 16.55
C ARG A 181 10.48 2.58 16.92
N VAL A 182 10.19 1.88 18.00
CA VAL A 182 8.83 1.78 18.55
C VAL A 182 8.85 2.16 20.03
N PRO A 183 7.78 2.74 20.56
CA PRO A 183 7.65 2.96 22.00
C PRO A 183 7.78 1.63 22.74
N ASP A 184 8.51 1.63 23.88
CA ASP A 184 8.72 0.44 24.72
C ASP A 184 9.24 -0.80 23.94
N ALA A 185 10.19 -0.57 23.01
CA ALA A 185 10.68 -1.57 22.06
C ALA A 185 11.15 -2.87 22.72
N GLU A 186 11.81 -2.80 23.90
CA GLU A 186 12.30 -3.96 24.61
C GLU A 186 11.15 -4.89 25.08
N ASN A 187 10.12 -4.33 25.69
CA ASN A 187 8.96 -5.12 26.13
C ASN A 187 8.14 -5.64 24.95
N GLN A 188 8.03 -4.86 23.88
CA GLN A 188 7.38 -5.34 22.65
C GLN A 188 8.14 -6.50 22.02
N LEU A 189 9.47 -6.44 21.92
CA LEU A 189 10.28 -7.56 21.45
C LEU A 189 10.12 -8.80 22.34
N ARG A 190 10.08 -8.64 23.66
CA ARG A 190 9.79 -9.77 24.57
C ARG A 190 8.42 -10.36 24.33
N LEU A 191 7.41 -9.51 24.15
CA LEU A 191 6.02 -9.94 23.97
C LEU A 191 5.85 -10.76 22.69
N ILE A 192 6.30 -10.24 21.53
CA ILE A 192 6.14 -10.91 20.24
C ILE A 192 6.94 -12.21 20.11
N ASN A 193 8.02 -12.33 20.90
CA ASN A 193 8.86 -13.53 20.92
C ASN A 193 8.55 -14.49 22.08
N GLY A 194 7.51 -14.20 22.88
CA GLY A 194 7.06 -15.08 23.97
C GLY A 194 7.94 -15.04 25.23
N TYR A 195 8.72 -13.99 25.43
CA TYR A 195 9.59 -13.80 26.61
C TYR A 195 9.04 -12.81 27.63
N TYR A 196 7.85 -12.27 27.41
CA TYR A 196 7.25 -11.30 28.34
C TYR A 196 6.72 -11.98 29.62
N PRO A 197 6.79 -11.36 30.82
CA PRO A 197 7.35 -10.02 31.11
C PRO A 197 8.87 -9.99 31.32
N SER A 198 9.51 -11.10 31.46
CA SER A 198 10.95 -11.22 31.72
C SER A 198 11.55 -12.44 31.04
N GLY A 199 12.75 -12.32 30.58
CA GLY A 199 13.48 -13.37 29.90
C GLY A 199 14.44 -12.77 28.85
N GLU A 200 15.46 -13.50 28.50
CA GLU A 200 16.45 -13.10 27.49
C GLU A 200 16.61 -14.17 26.42
N PRO A 201 16.89 -13.77 25.19
CA PRO A 201 17.04 -14.71 24.09
C PRO A 201 18.36 -15.46 24.22
N ARG A 202 18.43 -16.65 23.66
CA ARG A 202 19.68 -17.43 23.61
C ARG A 202 20.39 -17.15 22.29
N THR A 203 21.71 -17.16 22.33
CA THR A 203 22.55 -17.07 21.12
C THR A 203 22.10 -18.09 20.08
N GLY A 204 21.85 -17.64 18.86
CA GLY A 204 21.40 -18.47 17.76
C GLY A 204 19.89 -18.65 17.63
N ASP A 205 19.08 -18.21 18.62
CA ASP A 205 17.62 -18.18 18.47
C ASP A 205 17.22 -17.23 17.33
N TRP A 206 16.09 -17.53 16.72
CA TRP A 206 15.48 -16.62 15.76
C TRP A 206 14.35 -15.83 16.44
N LEU A 207 14.46 -14.52 16.37
CA LEU A 207 13.49 -13.57 16.90
C LEU A 207 12.74 -12.90 15.77
#